data_9bcaa2e442f2f9eec2c9a766b093e91e
#
_entry.id   9bcaa2e442f2f9eec2c9a766b093e91e
#
_cell.length_a   1.000
_cell.length_b   1.000
_cell.length_c   1.000
_cell.angle_alpha   90.00
_cell.angle_beta   90.00
_cell.angle_gamma   90.00
#
_symmetry.space_group_name_H-M   'P 1'
#
loop_
_entity.id
_entity.type
_entity.pdbx_description
1 polymer ?
#
loop_
_entity_poly.entity_id
_entity_poly.type
_entity_poly.pdbx_seq_one_letter_code
_entity_poly.pdbx_strand_id
1 'polypeptide(L)'
;KKFLISILIINFNNSKLLKRAIKSCLLQKYKNIEILVFDDGSTDNFVKEIKKIKTNNKIRFFENKKTKKKTKIASIDAKNGYYFLIKKSKGNIICLLDSDDYFDKSKISIVADQFRKIKKANFLQNLPNLKKNQKNSSLSFWPYLAPESCISFRRKFVKKFMKKNHKLQNKFETVWLGFRLGAYAYFVDKSFIFCKKKLTYYSSHGESKKYPRFGFNWFERRINSFEYLYLISNKKLYFKFNFDFLVTFIIIKIYKFFKNFI
;
A
#
# COMPACT_ATOMS: atom_id res chain seq x y z
N LYS A 1 6.02 -1.70 -27.10
CA LYS A 1 6.88 -2.48 -26.16
C LYS A 1 6.02 -3.06 -25.02
N LYS A 2 6.22 -4.34 -24.71
CA LYS A 2 5.49 -5.02 -23.62
C LYS A 2 6.16 -4.67 -22.29
N PHE A 3 5.41 -4.18 -21.29
CA PHE A 3 5.97 -3.88 -19.98
C PHE A 3 6.36 -5.16 -19.25
N LEU A 4 7.50 -5.17 -18.56
CA LEU A 4 7.72 -6.10 -17.46
C LEU A 4 7.04 -5.54 -16.21
N ILE A 5 6.24 -6.36 -15.52
CA ILE A 5 5.49 -5.96 -14.32
C ILE A 5 5.99 -6.75 -13.13
N SER A 6 6.45 -6.04 -12.10
CA SER A 6 6.85 -6.62 -10.83
C SER A 6 5.66 -6.64 -9.87
N ILE A 7 5.32 -7.83 -9.37
CA ILE A 7 4.35 -7.99 -8.29
C ILE A 7 5.14 -8.19 -7.00
N LEU A 8 4.96 -7.30 -6.04
CA LEU A 8 5.70 -7.28 -4.78
C LEU A 8 4.77 -7.73 -3.66
N ILE A 9 5.12 -8.80 -2.99
CA ILE A 9 4.34 -9.39 -1.90
C ILE A 9 5.12 -9.29 -0.60
N ILE A 10 4.51 -8.73 0.45
CA ILE A 10 5.05 -8.79 1.81
C ILE A 10 4.29 -9.81 2.63
N ASN A 11 5.01 -10.54 3.46
CA ASN A 11 4.47 -11.59 4.31
C ASN A 11 4.99 -11.51 5.75
N PHE A 12 4.11 -11.79 6.70
CA PHE A 12 4.44 -12.06 8.07
C PHE A 12 3.40 -12.99 8.71
N ASN A 13 3.79 -14.20 9.12
CA ASN A 13 2.93 -15.20 9.75
C ASN A 13 1.60 -15.48 9.03
N ASN A 14 1.65 -15.55 7.69
CA ASN A 14 0.48 -15.71 6.83
C ASN A 14 0.69 -16.79 5.74
N SER A 15 1.40 -17.89 6.04
CA SER A 15 1.80 -18.91 5.06
C SER A 15 0.64 -19.47 4.23
N LYS A 16 -0.50 -19.76 4.86
CA LYS A 16 -1.69 -20.29 4.18
C LYS A 16 -2.27 -19.29 3.17
N LEU A 17 -2.37 -18.02 3.56
CA LEU A 17 -2.93 -16.96 2.71
C LEU A 17 -1.97 -16.56 1.61
N LEU A 18 -0.67 -16.48 1.90
CA LEU A 18 0.36 -16.17 0.91
C LEU A 18 0.36 -17.16 -0.26
N LYS A 19 0.11 -18.45 -0.02
CA LYS A 19 -0.02 -19.45 -1.10
C LYS A 19 -1.12 -19.06 -2.08
N ARG A 20 -2.27 -18.55 -1.59
CA ARG A 20 -3.36 -18.04 -2.41
C ARG A 20 -2.93 -16.78 -3.18
N ALA A 21 -2.26 -15.83 -2.52
CA ALA A 21 -1.74 -14.62 -3.15
C ALA A 21 -0.80 -14.96 -4.32
N ILE A 22 0.19 -15.82 -4.10
CA ILE A 22 1.13 -16.26 -5.15
C ILE A 22 0.38 -16.97 -6.29
N LYS A 23 -0.53 -17.90 -5.98
CA LYS A 23 -1.34 -18.60 -7.01
C LYS A 23 -2.10 -17.60 -7.88
N SER A 24 -2.68 -16.55 -7.28
CA SER A 24 -3.40 -15.52 -8.03
C SER A 24 -2.50 -14.74 -9.00
N CYS A 25 -1.22 -14.52 -8.62
CA CYS A 25 -0.23 -13.89 -9.47
C CYS A 25 0.20 -14.79 -10.64
N LEU A 26 0.39 -16.08 -10.40
CA LEU A 26 0.74 -17.05 -11.45
C LEU A 26 -0.38 -17.25 -12.47
N LEU A 27 -1.64 -17.12 -12.03
CA LEU A 27 -2.84 -17.26 -12.87
C LEU A 27 -3.17 -15.99 -13.68
N GLN A 28 -2.36 -14.93 -13.62
CA GLN A 28 -2.61 -13.73 -14.41
C GLN A 28 -2.58 -14.01 -15.91
N LYS A 29 -3.52 -13.40 -16.66
CA LYS A 29 -3.57 -13.48 -18.13
C LYS A 29 -2.32 -12.85 -18.78
N TYR A 30 -1.80 -11.80 -18.18
CA TYR A 30 -0.57 -11.13 -18.62
C TYR A 30 0.66 -11.90 -18.13
N LYS A 31 1.52 -12.37 -19.06
CA LYS A 31 2.60 -13.33 -18.74
C LYS A 31 3.98 -12.71 -18.49
N ASN A 32 4.21 -11.45 -18.90
CA ASN A 32 5.50 -10.78 -18.69
C ASN A 32 5.57 -10.15 -17.30
N ILE A 33 5.65 -11.00 -16.28
CA ILE A 33 5.67 -10.66 -14.87
C ILE A 33 6.86 -11.28 -14.15
N GLU A 34 7.31 -10.64 -13.10
CA GLU A 34 8.12 -11.23 -12.03
C GLU A 34 7.38 -11.05 -10.70
N ILE A 35 7.57 -11.99 -9.80
CA ILE A 35 6.97 -11.99 -8.47
C ILE A 35 8.10 -11.98 -7.44
N LEU A 36 8.08 -11.01 -6.54
CA LEU A 36 9.04 -10.90 -5.46
C LEU A 36 8.29 -11.00 -4.14
N VAL A 37 8.71 -11.91 -3.30
CA VAL A 37 8.12 -12.14 -1.97
C VAL A 37 9.15 -11.78 -0.91
N PHE A 38 8.78 -10.95 0.04
CA PHE A 38 9.58 -10.64 1.21
C PHE A 38 8.87 -11.19 2.45
N ASP A 39 9.54 -12.10 3.12
CA ASP A 39 9.11 -12.62 4.41
C ASP A 39 9.79 -11.84 5.55
N ASP A 40 8.99 -11.22 6.40
CA ASP A 40 9.50 -10.40 7.49
C ASP A 40 9.77 -11.23 8.77
N GLY A 41 10.43 -12.37 8.61
CA GLY A 41 10.83 -13.23 9.71
C GLY A 41 9.65 -13.96 10.36
N SER A 42 8.79 -14.59 9.54
CA SER A 42 7.69 -15.43 10.01
C SER A 42 8.19 -16.61 10.86
N THR A 43 7.40 -16.97 11.86
CA THR A 43 7.62 -18.13 12.73
C THR A 43 6.72 -19.32 12.34
N ASP A 44 5.72 -19.10 11.50
CA ASP A 44 4.91 -20.17 10.91
C ASP A 44 5.76 -20.98 9.90
N ASN A 45 5.48 -22.25 9.70
CA ASN A 45 6.26 -23.18 8.86
C ASN A 45 6.33 -22.79 7.35
N PHE A 46 6.17 -21.52 7.06
CA PHE A 46 6.08 -20.90 5.75
C PHE A 46 7.19 -21.31 4.79
N VAL A 47 8.44 -21.22 5.21
CA VAL A 47 9.61 -21.50 4.37
C VAL A 47 9.57 -22.93 3.83
N LYS A 48 9.10 -23.91 4.64
CA LYS A 48 8.93 -25.30 4.19
C LYS A 48 7.80 -25.46 3.17
N GLU A 49 6.70 -24.71 3.33
CA GLU A 49 5.51 -24.79 2.48
C GLU A 49 5.75 -24.17 1.09
N ILE A 50 6.44 -23.04 1.03
CA ILE A 50 6.63 -22.31 -0.24
C ILE A 50 7.78 -22.91 -1.07
N LYS A 51 8.80 -23.49 -0.45
CA LYS A 51 9.83 -24.25 -1.19
C LYS A 51 9.23 -25.39 -2.03
N LYS A 52 8.01 -25.85 -1.67
CA LYS A 52 7.25 -26.85 -2.45
C LYS A 52 6.48 -26.25 -3.67
N ILE A 53 6.36 -24.95 -3.77
CA ILE A 53 5.73 -24.33 -4.95
C ILE A 53 6.74 -24.43 -6.10
N LYS A 54 6.42 -25.23 -7.11
CA LYS A 54 7.21 -25.29 -8.37
C LYS A 54 7.28 -23.89 -8.97
N THR A 55 8.39 -23.22 -8.74
CA THR A 55 8.60 -21.84 -9.19
C THR A 55 9.22 -21.89 -10.57
N ASN A 56 8.49 -21.52 -11.59
CA ASN A 56 9.03 -21.32 -12.95
C ASN A 56 9.87 -20.04 -12.94
N ASN A 57 11.06 -20.00 -12.44
CA ASN A 57 12.02 -18.86 -12.44
C ASN A 57 11.43 -17.42 -12.33
N LYS A 58 10.10 -17.31 -12.12
CA LYS A 58 9.36 -16.04 -12.04
C LYS A 58 9.23 -15.51 -10.62
N ILE A 59 9.52 -16.34 -9.60
CA ILE A 59 9.35 -15.98 -8.20
C ILE A 59 10.71 -15.92 -7.55
N ARG A 60 10.96 -14.84 -6.84
CA ARG A 60 12.14 -14.67 -5.98
C ARG A 60 11.67 -14.41 -4.54
N PHE A 61 12.25 -15.18 -3.62
CA PHE A 61 11.99 -15.05 -2.19
C PHE A 61 13.14 -14.34 -1.50
N PHE A 62 12.79 -13.50 -0.56
CA PHE A 62 13.71 -12.78 0.31
C PHE A 62 13.21 -12.89 1.75
N GLU A 63 14.12 -13.12 2.67
CA GLU A 63 13.82 -13.26 4.10
C GLU A 63 14.50 -12.14 4.88
N ASN A 64 13.80 -11.58 5.85
CA ASN A 64 14.41 -10.73 6.86
C ASN A 64 15.14 -11.65 7.87
N LYS A 65 16.46 -11.70 7.80
CA LYS A 65 17.23 -12.45 8.78
C LYS A 65 16.95 -11.86 10.18
N LYS A 66 16.61 -12.71 11.14
CA LYS A 66 16.14 -12.42 12.51
C LYS A 66 16.99 -11.44 13.34
N THR A 67 18.13 -10.99 12.83
CA THR A 67 19.09 -10.12 13.51
C THR A 67 18.66 -8.65 13.59
N LYS A 68 17.66 -8.22 12.80
CA LYS A 68 17.14 -6.85 12.90
C LYS A 68 15.93 -6.83 13.81
N LYS A 69 16.02 -6.11 14.94
CA LYS A 69 14.88 -5.82 15.81
C LYS A 69 13.72 -5.32 14.94
N LYS A 70 12.58 -6.05 14.98
CA LYS A 70 11.34 -5.55 14.40
C LYS A 70 10.97 -4.24 15.10
N THR A 71 10.54 -3.27 14.30
CA THR A 71 9.83 -2.18 14.92
C THR A 71 8.49 -2.76 15.36
N LYS A 72 7.98 -2.45 16.53
CA LYS A 72 6.66 -2.94 16.96
C LYS A 72 5.50 -2.33 16.15
N ILE A 73 5.80 -1.72 14.99
CA ILE A 73 4.89 -0.90 14.18
C ILE A 73 4.78 -1.50 12.78
N ALA A 74 3.70 -2.22 12.53
CA ALA A 74 3.46 -2.95 11.29
C ALA A 74 3.54 -2.08 10.01
N SER A 75 3.12 -0.81 10.08
CA SER A 75 3.21 0.11 8.93
C SER A 75 4.65 0.45 8.54
N ILE A 76 5.58 0.46 9.50
CA ILE A 76 7.00 0.69 9.25
C ILE A 76 7.62 -0.55 8.64
N ASP A 77 7.35 -1.72 9.22
CA ASP A 77 7.91 -2.98 8.75
C ASP A 77 7.44 -3.30 7.34
N ALA A 78 6.13 -3.16 7.07
CA ALA A 78 5.56 -3.31 5.74
C ALA A 78 6.18 -2.34 4.72
N LYS A 79 6.31 -1.06 5.07
CA LYS A 79 6.95 -0.04 4.22
C LYS A 79 8.40 -0.41 3.89
N ASN A 80 9.17 -0.86 4.87
CA ASN A 80 10.56 -1.25 4.68
C ASN A 80 10.69 -2.47 3.79
N GLY A 81 9.81 -3.47 3.95
CA GLY A 81 9.71 -4.63 3.08
C GLY A 81 9.42 -4.24 1.63
N TYR A 82 8.44 -3.37 1.40
CA TYR A 82 8.15 -2.87 0.05
C TYR A 82 9.32 -2.08 -0.55
N TYR A 83 9.99 -1.20 0.20
CA TYR A 83 11.16 -0.47 -0.29
C TYR A 83 12.32 -1.41 -0.68
N PHE A 84 12.54 -2.46 0.11
CA PHE A 84 13.51 -3.49 -0.22
C PHE A 84 13.15 -4.18 -1.54
N LEU A 85 11.90 -4.64 -1.69
CA LEU A 85 11.45 -5.31 -2.91
C LEU A 85 11.47 -4.38 -4.14
N ILE A 86 11.13 -3.11 -4.00
CA ILE A 86 11.22 -2.12 -5.09
C ILE A 86 12.66 -2.03 -5.61
N LYS A 87 13.66 -2.00 -4.72
CA LYS A 87 15.08 -1.99 -5.11
C LYS A 87 15.51 -3.27 -5.83
N LYS A 88 14.97 -4.41 -5.44
CA LYS A 88 15.30 -5.73 -6.04
C LYS A 88 14.53 -6.03 -7.33
N SER A 89 13.42 -5.37 -7.58
CA SER A 89 12.56 -5.58 -8.75
C SER A 89 13.12 -4.93 -10.02
N LYS A 90 12.74 -5.46 -11.20
CA LYS A 90 13.22 -5.02 -12.53
C LYS A 90 12.11 -4.43 -13.40
N GLY A 91 10.83 -4.66 -13.06
CA GLY A 91 9.68 -4.28 -13.87
C GLY A 91 9.54 -2.76 -14.10
N ASN A 92 8.98 -2.41 -15.24
CA ASN A 92 8.64 -1.02 -15.60
C ASN A 92 7.47 -0.48 -14.77
N ILE A 93 6.57 -1.41 -14.40
CA ILE A 93 5.41 -1.19 -13.55
C ILE A 93 5.54 -2.07 -12.32
N ILE A 94 5.12 -1.56 -11.18
CA ILE A 94 5.15 -2.23 -9.88
C ILE A 94 3.71 -2.32 -9.38
N CYS A 95 3.30 -3.51 -8.95
CA CYS A 95 2.02 -3.78 -8.28
C CYS A 95 2.30 -4.27 -6.87
N LEU A 96 1.66 -3.69 -5.87
CA LEU A 96 1.76 -4.12 -4.48
C LEU A 96 0.70 -5.19 -4.19
N LEU A 97 1.02 -6.11 -3.29
CA LEU A 97 0.10 -7.14 -2.81
C LEU A 97 0.45 -7.54 -1.38
N ASP A 98 -0.50 -7.47 -0.48
CA ASP A 98 -0.36 -8.02 0.87
C ASP A 98 -0.65 -9.53 0.85
N SER A 99 0.01 -10.29 1.72
CA SER A 99 -0.04 -11.77 1.69
C SER A 99 -1.42 -12.36 1.95
N ASP A 100 -2.32 -11.62 2.57
CA ASP A 100 -3.70 -12.03 2.87
C ASP A 100 -4.70 -11.67 1.77
N ASP A 101 -4.28 -10.89 0.77
CA ASP A 101 -5.08 -10.50 -0.39
C ASP A 101 -4.78 -11.38 -1.62
N TYR A 102 -5.59 -11.25 -2.67
CA TYR A 102 -5.32 -11.89 -3.96
C TYR A 102 -5.91 -11.11 -5.13
N PHE A 103 -5.33 -11.30 -6.31
CA PHE A 103 -5.69 -10.58 -7.52
C PHE A 103 -6.76 -11.31 -8.35
N ASP A 104 -7.62 -10.52 -9.01
CA ASP A 104 -8.40 -11.02 -10.14
C ASP A 104 -7.48 -11.42 -11.31
N LYS A 105 -7.86 -12.44 -12.09
CA LYS A 105 -7.05 -12.96 -13.20
C LYS A 105 -6.74 -11.93 -14.29
N SER A 106 -7.56 -10.89 -14.42
CA SER A 106 -7.41 -9.84 -15.43
C SER A 106 -6.63 -8.61 -14.93
N LYS A 107 -6.32 -8.53 -13.63
CA LYS A 107 -5.75 -7.31 -13.03
C LYS A 107 -4.52 -6.80 -13.76
N ILE A 108 -3.53 -7.65 -13.96
CA ILE A 108 -2.26 -7.21 -14.55
C ILE A 108 -2.41 -6.80 -16.02
N SER A 109 -3.30 -7.45 -16.77
CA SER A 109 -3.63 -7.04 -18.14
C SER A 109 -4.26 -5.65 -18.17
N ILE A 110 -5.23 -5.40 -17.28
CA ILE A 110 -5.93 -4.11 -17.19
C ILE A 110 -4.96 -3.01 -16.76
N VAL A 111 -4.12 -3.25 -15.77
CA VAL A 111 -3.09 -2.29 -15.32
C VAL A 111 -2.12 -1.96 -16.46
N ALA A 112 -1.65 -2.95 -17.20
CA ALA A 112 -0.77 -2.73 -18.36
C ALA A 112 -1.43 -1.87 -19.43
N ASP A 113 -2.71 -2.15 -19.74
CA ASP A 113 -3.46 -1.42 -20.75
C ASP A 113 -3.74 0.02 -20.34
N GLN A 114 -4.11 0.27 -19.07
CA GLN A 114 -4.33 1.62 -18.56
C GLN A 114 -3.04 2.46 -18.67
N PHE A 115 -1.89 1.92 -18.26
CA PHE A 115 -0.62 2.64 -18.40
C PHE A 115 -0.17 2.79 -19.85
N ARG A 116 -0.59 1.92 -20.77
CA ARG A 116 -0.31 2.08 -22.20
C ARG A 116 -1.14 3.20 -22.79
N LYS A 117 -2.42 3.26 -22.47
CA LYS A 117 -3.37 4.28 -22.97
C LYS A 117 -3.09 5.66 -22.40
N ILE A 118 -2.82 5.75 -21.09
CA ILE A 118 -2.63 7.04 -20.41
C ILE A 118 -1.17 7.26 -20.08
N LYS A 119 -0.40 7.77 -21.05
CA LYS A 119 1.06 7.94 -20.92
C LYS A 119 1.50 8.85 -19.78
N LYS A 120 0.70 9.88 -19.45
CA LYS A 120 0.94 10.81 -18.34
C LYS A 120 0.71 10.19 -16.96
N ALA A 121 -0.06 9.10 -16.86
CA ALA A 121 -0.31 8.42 -15.61
C ALA A 121 0.94 7.71 -15.09
N ASN A 122 1.25 7.93 -13.83
CA ASN A 122 2.33 7.23 -13.14
C ASN A 122 1.85 6.35 -11.98
N PHE A 123 0.62 6.59 -11.50
CA PHE A 123 0.00 5.86 -10.39
C PHE A 123 -1.41 5.45 -10.76
N LEU A 124 -1.77 4.22 -10.47
CA LEU A 124 -3.10 3.65 -10.71
C LEU A 124 -3.59 2.98 -9.43
N GLN A 125 -4.82 3.28 -9.07
CA GLN A 125 -5.55 2.60 -8.02
C GLN A 125 -6.80 1.94 -8.60
N ASN A 126 -7.00 0.65 -8.32
CA ASN A 126 -8.25 -0.05 -8.62
C ASN A 126 -9.13 -0.18 -7.36
N LEU A 127 -10.38 -0.59 -7.55
CA LEU A 127 -11.27 -0.91 -6.44
C LEU A 127 -10.97 -2.29 -5.84
N PRO A 128 -11.08 -2.43 -4.51
CA PRO A 128 -11.14 -3.73 -3.86
C PRO A 128 -12.49 -4.39 -4.10
N ASN A 129 -12.52 -5.71 -4.17
CA ASN A 129 -13.73 -6.51 -4.09
C ASN A 129 -14.02 -6.78 -2.61
N LEU A 130 -14.92 -6.01 -2.04
CA LEU A 130 -15.33 -6.09 -0.64
C LEU A 130 -16.63 -6.86 -0.51
N LYS A 131 -16.80 -7.62 0.56
CA LYS A 131 -18.06 -8.30 0.89
C LYS A 131 -19.20 -7.31 1.24
N LYS A 132 -18.85 -6.09 1.67
CA LYS A 132 -19.81 -5.00 1.95
C LYS A 132 -19.39 -3.75 1.19
N ASN A 133 -20.35 -3.03 0.64
CA ASN A 133 -20.12 -1.73 -0.02
C ASN A 133 -19.68 -0.69 1.02
N GLN A 134 -18.40 -0.37 1.03
CA GLN A 134 -17.92 0.80 1.76
C GLN A 134 -18.21 2.05 0.90
N LYS A 135 -19.19 2.85 1.32
CA LYS A 135 -19.44 4.16 0.73
C LYS A 135 -18.39 5.15 1.23
N ASN A 136 -17.81 5.93 0.33
CA ASN A 136 -16.97 7.06 0.70
C ASN A 136 -17.84 8.16 1.31
N SER A 137 -17.32 8.83 2.34
CA SER A 137 -17.92 10.06 2.83
C SER A 137 -17.67 11.17 1.80
N SER A 138 -18.74 11.84 1.36
CA SER A 138 -18.66 13.04 0.50
C SER A 138 -17.96 14.22 1.20
N LEU A 139 -17.82 14.16 2.52
CA LEU A 139 -17.16 15.17 3.37
C LEU A 139 -15.65 14.96 3.51
N SER A 140 -15.08 13.91 2.89
CA SER A 140 -13.65 13.64 3.04
C SER A 140 -12.82 14.49 2.08
N PHE A 141 -11.82 15.18 2.62
CA PHE A 141 -10.79 15.88 1.83
C PHE A 141 -10.01 14.92 0.92
N TRP A 142 -9.88 13.67 1.35
CA TRP A 142 -9.10 12.66 0.64
C TRP A 142 -9.89 12.05 -0.52
N PRO A 143 -9.25 11.84 -1.68
CA PRO A 143 -9.78 10.88 -2.61
C PRO A 143 -9.85 9.51 -1.92
N TYR A 144 -10.75 8.66 -2.36
CA TYR A 144 -10.76 7.28 -1.84
C TYR A 144 -9.39 6.64 -2.06
N LEU A 145 -8.68 6.36 -0.97
CA LEU A 145 -7.40 5.69 -0.99
C LEU A 145 -7.60 4.23 -0.56
N ALA A 146 -7.43 3.34 -1.52
CA ALA A 146 -7.58 1.90 -1.33
C ALA A 146 -6.34 1.28 -0.67
N PRO A 147 -6.47 0.04 -0.14
CA PRO A 147 -5.34 -0.74 0.38
C PRO A 147 -4.18 -0.87 -0.61
N GLU A 148 -2.99 -1.18 -0.09
CA GLU A 148 -1.77 -1.39 -0.86
C GLU A 148 -1.96 -2.34 -2.02
N SER A 149 -2.69 -3.44 -1.82
CA SER A 149 -2.99 -4.43 -2.84
C SER A 149 -3.80 -3.91 -4.04
N CYS A 150 -4.38 -2.72 -3.94
CA CYS A 150 -5.08 -2.05 -5.04
C CYS A 150 -4.18 -1.10 -5.84
N ILE A 151 -2.90 -0.96 -5.48
CA ILE A 151 -2.00 0.07 -5.99
C ILE A 151 -1.04 -0.51 -7.02
N SER A 152 -0.87 0.25 -8.11
CA SER A 152 0.13 -0.01 -9.14
C SER A 152 0.76 1.31 -9.60
N PHE A 153 2.05 1.32 -9.91
CA PHE A 153 2.74 2.54 -10.32
C PHE A 153 3.92 2.27 -11.25
N ARG A 154 4.32 3.28 -12.03
CA ARG A 154 5.53 3.22 -12.86
C ARG A 154 6.78 3.32 -11.98
N ARG A 155 7.84 2.60 -12.32
CA ARG A 155 9.13 2.68 -11.63
C ARG A 155 9.70 4.11 -11.55
N LYS A 156 9.54 4.90 -12.60
CA LYS A 156 9.99 6.31 -12.60
C LYS A 156 9.29 7.16 -11.53
N PHE A 157 8.01 6.88 -11.25
CA PHE A 157 7.23 7.55 -10.20
C PHE A 157 7.82 7.28 -8.82
N VAL A 158 8.07 6.01 -8.49
CA VAL A 158 8.55 5.65 -7.16
C VAL A 158 9.95 6.22 -6.90
N LYS A 159 10.81 6.32 -7.91
CA LYS A 159 12.12 6.98 -7.77
C LYS A 159 11.97 8.44 -7.36
N LYS A 160 11.08 9.20 -8.02
CA LYS A 160 10.76 10.59 -7.66
C LYS A 160 10.18 10.70 -6.26
N PHE A 161 9.19 9.85 -5.96
CA PHE A 161 8.57 9.78 -4.65
C PHE A 161 9.59 9.51 -3.54
N MET A 162 10.43 8.48 -3.68
CA MET A 162 11.44 8.13 -2.66
C MET A 162 12.42 9.28 -2.40
N LYS A 163 12.91 9.95 -3.45
CA LYS A 163 13.76 11.15 -3.31
C LYS A 163 13.06 12.24 -2.49
N LYS A 164 11.79 12.51 -2.81
CA LYS A 164 11.00 13.54 -2.11
C LYS A 164 10.64 13.13 -0.68
N ASN A 165 10.30 11.86 -0.47
CA ASN A 165 9.87 11.32 0.81
C ASN A 165 11.05 11.02 1.77
N HIS A 166 12.31 11.09 1.32
CA HIS A 166 13.49 10.66 2.09
C HIS A 166 13.52 11.24 3.51
N LYS A 167 13.35 12.55 3.65
CA LYS A 167 13.34 13.24 4.96
C LYS A 167 12.13 12.92 5.84
N LEU A 168 11.06 12.35 5.25
CA LEU A 168 9.80 12.04 5.92
C LEU A 168 9.59 10.54 6.16
N GLN A 169 10.49 9.69 5.65
CA GLN A 169 10.28 8.24 5.65
C GLN A 169 10.14 7.64 7.05
N ASN A 170 10.83 8.19 8.04
CA ASN A 170 10.83 7.73 9.44
C ASN A 170 9.94 8.60 10.36
N LYS A 171 9.18 9.54 9.77
CA LYS A 171 8.16 10.31 10.46
C LYS A 171 6.77 9.76 10.12
N PHE A 172 5.78 10.07 10.96
CA PHE A 172 4.39 9.66 10.74
C PHE A 172 4.21 8.14 10.67
N GLU A 173 4.62 7.45 11.70
CA GLU A 173 4.66 5.98 11.78
C GLU A 173 3.31 5.32 11.49
N THR A 174 2.21 5.97 11.83
CA THR A 174 0.84 5.50 11.58
C THR A 174 0.38 5.66 10.11
N VAL A 175 1.14 6.38 9.29
CA VAL A 175 0.79 6.66 7.88
C VAL A 175 1.38 5.60 6.96
N TRP A 176 0.53 4.72 6.46
CA TRP A 176 0.86 3.61 5.59
C TRP A 176 1.44 4.04 4.23
N LEU A 177 2.24 3.17 3.62
CA LEU A 177 2.89 3.43 2.34
C LEU A 177 1.88 3.73 1.22
N GLY A 178 0.77 3.00 1.18
CA GLY A 178 -0.28 3.20 0.17
C GLY A 178 -0.87 4.61 0.23
N PHE A 179 -1.15 5.13 1.44
CA PHE A 179 -1.57 6.51 1.61
C PHE A 179 -0.50 7.49 1.10
N ARG A 180 0.76 7.29 1.50
CA ARG A 180 1.88 8.17 1.10
C ARG A 180 2.03 8.24 -0.42
N LEU A 181 1.99 7.10 -1.09
CA LEU A 181 2.09 7.00 -2.54
C LEU A 181 0.88 7.65 -3.25
N GLY A 182 -0.34 7.32 -2.79
CA GLY A 182 -1.57 7.84 -3.36
C GLY A 182 -1.71 9.35 -3.18
N ALA A 183 -1.43 9.86 -1.98
CA ALA A 183 -1.46 11.29 -1.68
C ALA A 183 -0.42 12.06 -2.52
N TYR A 184 0.80 11.54 -2.63
CA TYR A 184 1.82 12.14 -3.49
C TYR A 184 1.40 12.15 -4.96
N ALA A 185 0.86 11.04 -5.47
CA ALA A 185 0.39 10.94 -6.85
C ALA A 185 -0.75 11.92 -7.17
N TYR A 186 -1.69 12.06 -6.24
CA TYR A 186 -2.88 12.88 -6.42
C TYR A 186 -2.58 14.37 -6.25
N PHE A 187 -1.96 14.74 -5.14
CA PHE A 187 -1.79 16.14 -4.77
C PHE A 187 -0.51 16.79 -5.30
N VAL A 188 0.56 16.01 -5.50
CA VAL A 188 1.89 16.55 -5.85
C VAL A 188 2.27 16.23 -7.30
N ASP A 189 2.34 14.95 -7.69
CA ASP A 189 2.77 14.53 -9.04
C ASP A 189 1.65 14.66 -10.09
N LYS A 190 0.38 14.84 -9.66
CA LYS A 190 -0.80 14.99 -10.53
C LYS A 190 -0.94 13.89 -11.59
N SER A 191 -0.53 12.68 -11.25
CA SER A 191 -0.46 11.54 -12.17
C SER A 191 -1.29 10.34 -11.72
N PHE A 192 -2.23 10.56 -10.79
CA PHE A 192 -3.14 9.57 -10.26
C PHE A 192 -4.24 9.25 -11.27
N ILE A 193 -4.48 7.97 -11.51
CA ILE A 193 -5.67 7.49 -12.22
C ILE A 193 -6.43 6.49 -11.38
N PHE A 194 -7.75 6.57 -11.46
CA PHE A 194 -8.66 5.70 -10.77
C PHE A 194 -9.32 4.70 -11.72
N CYS A 195 -9.08 3.42 -11.49
CA CYS A 195 -9.71 2.32 -12.22
C CYS A 195 -10.94 1.82 -11.46
N LYS A 196 -12.15 2.07 -11.97
CA LYS A 196 -13.42 1.66 -11.32
C LYS A 196 -13.65 0.14 -11.28
N LYS A 197 -12.72 -0.68 -11.77
CA LYS A 197 -12.85 -2.14 -11.76
C LYS A 197 -12.40 -2.73 -10.41
N LYS A 198 -13.15 -3.71 -9.90
CA LYS A 198 -12.83 -4.49 -8.70
C LYS A 198 -11.82 -5.59 -9.07
N LEU A 199 -10.52 -5.32 -8.90
CA LEU A 199 -9.44 -6.19 -9.37
C LEU A 199 -8.63 -6.85 -8.25
N THR A 200 -8.99 -6.59 -7.00
CA THR A 200 -8.30 -7.11 -5.82
C THR A 200 -9.32 -7.62 -4.82
N TYR A 201 -9.18 -8.86 -4.41
CA TYR A 201 -9.96 -9.44 -3.32
C TYR A 201 -9.25 -9.12 -2.02
N TYR A 202 -9.82 -8.17 -1.29
CA TYR A 202 -9.27 -7.64 -0.05
C TYR A 202 -9.79 -8.41 1.16
N SER A 203 -8.87 -8.83 2.02
CA SER A 203 -9.16 -9.50 3.28
C SER A 203 -9.10 -8.48 4.43
N SER A 204 -10.24 -8.20 5.07
CA SER A 204 -10.31 -7.26 6.20
C SER A 204 -9.83 -7.89 7.51
N HIS A 205 -8.64 -8.50 7.50
CA HIS A 205 -8.04 -9.15 8.67
C HIS A 205 -6.84 -8.34 9.21
N GLY A 206 -6.46 -8.59 10.46
CA GLY A 206 -5.21 -8.08 11.03
C GLY A 206 -5.22 -6.60 11.44
N GLU A 207 -4.20 -5.86 11.03
CA GLU A 207 -3.87 -4.50 11.49
C GLU A 207 -4.99 -3.45 11.29
N SER A 208 -5.87 -3.61 10.30
CA SER A 208 -6.99 -2.70 10.09
C SER A 208 -7.95 -2.63 11.29
N LYS A 209 -8.03 -3.71 12.08
CA LYS A 209 -8.86 -3.77 13.31
C LYS A 209 -8.35 -2.86 14.43
N LYS A 210 -7.05 -2.53 14.43
CA LYS A 210 -6.44 -1.62 15.42
C LYS A 210 -6.84 -0.15 15.21
N TYR A 211 -7.45 0.15 14.08
CA TYR A 211 -7.88 1.50 13.71
C TYR A 211 -9.39 1.55 13.45
N PRO A 212 -10.22 1.26 14.47
CA PRO A 212 -11.67 1.32 14.30
C PRO A 212 -12.06 2.74 13.88
N ARG A 213 -12.98 2.83 12.93
CA ARG A 213 -13.48 4.12 12.44
C ARG A 213 -14.04 4.95 13.60
N PHE A 214 -13.65 6.24 13.64
CA PHE A 214 -13.95 7.18 14.70
C PHE A 214 -13.29 6.93 16.06
N GLY A 215 -12.38 5.93 16.18
CA GLY A 215 -11.57 5.77 17.38
C GLY A 215 -10.36 6.73 17.41
N PHE A 216 -9.72 6.86 18.59
CA PHE A 216 -8.55 7.73 18.78
C PHE A 216 -7.45 7.49 17.73
N ASN A 217 -7.03 6.24 17.56
CA ASN A 217 -5.97 5.88 16.60
C ASN A 217 -6.34 6.23 15.14
N TRP A 218 -7.64 6.20 14.81
CA TRP A 218 -8.13 6.60 13.50
C TRP A 218 -7.97 8.11 13.27
N PHE A 219 -8.35 8.94 14.26
CA PHE A 219 -8.18 10.39 14.17
C PHE A 219 -6.71 10.80 14.23
N GLU A 220 -5.89 10.16 15.08
CA GLU A 220 -4.45 10.41 15.15
C GLU A 220 -3.78 10.14 13.80
N ARG A 221 -4.10 9.02 13.15
CA ARG A 221 -3.60 8.72 11.80
C ARG A 221 -4.03 9.77 10.79
N ARG A 222 -5.23 10.33 10.90
CA ARG A 222 -5.70 11.41 10.01
C ARG A 222 -4.90 12.69 10.19
N ILE A 223 -4.64 13.14 11.42
CA ILE A 223 -3.78 14.31 11.69
C ILE A 223 -2.39 14.08 11.10
N ASN A 224 -1.78 12.95 11.37
CA ASN A 224 -0.48 12.59 10.81
C ASN A 224 -0.49 12.57 9.27
N SER A 225 -1.60 12.19 8.66
CA SER A 225 -1.78 12.19 7.21
C SER A 225 -1.85 13.61 6.64
N PHE A 226 -2.53 14.54 7.30
CA PHE A 226 -2.57 15.95 6.91
C PHE A 226 -1.19 16.60 7.03
N GLU A 227 -0.50 16.39 8.15
CA GLU A 227 0.85 16.93 8.36
C GLU A 227 1.85 16.36 7.34
N TYR A 228 1.77 15.05 7.08
CA TYR A 228 2.56 14.42 6.04
C TYR A 228 2.34 15.08 4.67
N LEU A 229 1.09 15.29 4.29
CA LEU A 229 0.75 15.91 3.00
C LEU A 229 1.26 17.36 2.91
N TYR A 230 1.14 18.12 3.98
CA TYR A 230 1.67 19.48 4.04
C TYR A 230 3.18 19.51 3.79
N LEU A 231 3.93 18.63 4.44
CA LEU A 231 5.38 18.57 4.29
C LEU A 231 5.82 18.01 2.92
N ILE A 232 5.19 16.94 2.42
CA ILE A 232 5.57 16.36 1.13
C ILE A 232 5.25 17.29 -0.06
N SER A 233 4.28 18.18 0.10
CA SER A 233 3.92 19.22 -0.89
C SER A 233 4.78 20.48 -0.80
N ASN A 234 5.83 20.51 0.03
CA ASN A 234 6.61 21.70 0.36
C ASN A 234 5.76 22.83 0.94
N LYS A 235 4.86 22.50 1.86
CA LYS A 235 3.97 23.46 2.53
C LYS A 235 3.01 24.22 1.59
N LYS A 236 2.81 23.73 0.36
CA LYS A 236 1.94 24.38 -0.64
C LYS A 236 0.46 24.07 -0.46
N LEU A 237 0.12 22.96 0.21
CA LEU A 237 -1.27 22.57 0.44
C LEU A 237 -1.72 23.05 1.81
N TYR A 238 -2.49 24.14 1.84
CA TYR A 238 -3.12 24.64 3.05
C TYR A 238 -4.42 23.89 3.31
N PHE A 239 -4.46 23.10 4.38
CA PHE A 239 -5.65 22.33 4.78
C PHE A 239 -6.20 22.78 6.14
N LYS A 240 -5.52 23.69 6.86
CA LYS A 240 -5.96 24.15 8.20
C LYS A 240 -7.36 24.73 8.24
N PHE A 241 -7.87 25.23 7.12
CA PHE A 241 -9.23 25.71 6.98
C PHE A 241 -10.19 24.69 6.34
N ASN A 242 -9.71 23.47 6.07
CA ASN A 242 -10.56 22.42 5.57
C ASN A 242 -11.41 21.83 6.72
N PHE A 243 -12.71 21.68 6.49
CA PHE A 243 -13.65 21.18 7.49
C PHE A 243 -13.23 19.82 8.07
N ASP A 244 -12.78 18.89 7.22
CA ASP A 244 -12.31 17.57 7.63
C ASP A 244 -11.10 17.65 8.58
N PHE A 245 -10.16 18.57 8.33
CA PHE A 245 -9.03 18.82 9.22
C PHE A 245 -9.50 19.43 10.55
N LEU A 246 -10.34 20.45 10.51
CA LEU A 246 -10.83 21.13 11.72
C LEU A 246 -11.56 20.18 12.65
N VAL A 247 -12.48 19.39 12.13
CA VAL A 247 -13.21 18.37 12.91
C VAL A 247 -12.24 17.34 13.50
N THR A 248 -11.30 16.83 12.69
CA THR A 248 -10.29 15.87 13.15
C THR A 248 -9.43 16.46 14.26
N PHE A 249 -9.01 17.71 14.13
CA PHE A 249 -8.20 18.43 15.11
C PHE A 249 -8.91 18.64 16.44
N ILE A 250 -10.18 19.10 16.40
CA ILE A 250 -11.01 19.30 17.59
C ILE A 250 -11.18 17.99 18.35
N ILE A 251 -11.55 16.92 17.63
CA ILE A 251 -11.77 15.60 18.25
C ILE A 251 -10.49 15.08 18.91
N ILE A 252 -9.34 15.19 18.28
CA ILE A 252 -8.06 14.79 18.89
C ILE A 252 -7.75 15.60 20.16
N LYS A 253 -8.03 16.89 20.17
CA LYS A 253 -7.86 17.73 21.37
C LYS A 253 -8.74 17.25 22.52
N ILE A 254 -10.00 16.96 22.23
CA ILE A 254 -10.96 16.42 23.20
C ILE A 254 -10.46 15.07 23.76
N TYR A 255 -10.07 14.12 22.90
CA TYR A 255 -9.53 12.85 23.35
C TYR A 255 -8.28 12.99 24.24
N LYS A 256 -7.35 13.88 23.87
CA LYS A 256 -6.14 14.11 24.67
C LYS A 256 -6.44 14.76 26.01
N PHE A 257 -7.42 15.66 26.05
CA PHE A 257 -7.87 16.29 27.29
C PHE A 257 -8.38 15.22 28.27
N PHE A 258 -9.32 14.38 27.84
CA PHE A 258 -9.85 13.32 28.71
C PHE A 258 -8.81 12.25 29.11
N LYS A 259 -7.85 11.95 28.24
CA LYS A 259 -6.78 10.98 28.56
C LYS A 259 -5.82 11.45 29.66
N ASN A 260 -5.73 12.75 29.90
CA ASN A 260 -4.91 13.32 31.00
C ASN A 260 -5.64 13.30 32.35
N PHE A 261 -6.92 12.89 32.40
CA PHE A 261 -7.72 12.76 33.62
C PHE A 261 -7.96 11.30 34.04
N ILE A 262 -7.46 10.34 33.25
CA ILE A 262 -7.46 8.90 33.55
C ILE A 262 -6.01 8.45 33.76
#